data_aa310647dfbbde9974b1600e9f46fab4
#
_entry.id   aa310647dfbbde9974b1600e9f46fab4
#
_cell.length_a   1.000
_cell.length_b   1.000
_cell.length_c   1.000
_cell.angle_alpha   90.00
_cell.angle_beta   90.00
_cell.angle_gamma   90.00
#
_symmetry.space_group_name_H-M   'P 1'
#
loop_
_entity.id
_entity.type
_entity.pdbx_description
1 polymer ?
#
loop_
_entity_poly.entity_id
_entity_poly.type
_entity_poly.pdbx_seq_one_letter_code
_entity_poly.pdbx_strand_id
1 'polypeptide(L)'
;MEYQIKYIERDGIVDDMVFIFDGKLHILSDFLDDVESFSKDYLEIFDSVLSGKVEKDSASGNACSFEVDKNKTVVELLYPEDENKPETCSVDTCELRLLMDEWLQKRAEFLSKKN
;
A
#
# COMPACT_ATOMS: atom_id res chain seq x y z
N MET A 1 -4.79 11.74 1.30
CA MET A 1 -5.54 10.53 1.67
C MET A 1 -5.51 10.38 3.17
N GLU A 2 -6.66 10.24 3.79
CA GLU A 2 -6.75 10.20 5.26
C GLU A 2 -6.52 8.80 5.82
N TYR A 3 -5.71 8.72 6.86
CA TYR A 3 -5.45 7.47 7.57
C TYR A 3 -5.15 7.78 9.03
N GLN A 4 -5.21 6.73 9.85
CA GLN A 4 -4.78 6.78 11.24
C GLN A 4 -3.59 5.86 11.40
N ILE A 5 -2.68 6.22 12.30
CA ILE A 5 -1.54 5.36 12.62
C ILE A 5 -1.89 4.56 13.85
N LYS A 6 -1.76 3.24 13.75
CA LYS A 6 -1.99 2.34 14.87
C LYS A 6 -0.69 1.64 15.23
N TYR A 7 -0.35 1.68 16.52
CA TYR A 7 0.78 0.96 17.07
C TYR A 7 0.28 -0.33 17.69
N ILE A 8 0.95 -1.44 17.40
CA ILE A 8 0.56 -2.76 17.88
C ILE A 8 1.50 -3.15 19.01
N GLU A 9 0.94 -3.45 20.17
CA GLU A 9 1.70 -3.86 21.35
C GLU A 9 1.62 -5.39 21.53
N ARG A 10 2.75 -5.96 21.94
CA ARG A 10 2.83 -7.38 22.33
C ARG A 10 3.67 -7.43 23.60
N ASP A 11 3.12 -8.05 24.63
CA ASP A 11 3.79 -8.19 25.92
C ASP A 11 4.25 -6.84 26.51
N GLY A 12 3.42 -5.80 26.32
CA GLY A 12 3.71 -4.46 26.83
C GLY A 12 4.71 -3.66 26.01
N ILE A 13 5.16 -4.18 24.87
CA ILE A 13 6.14 -3.53 24.00
C ILE A 13 5.50 -3.21 22.67
N VAL A 14 5.72 -1.99 22.16
CA VAL A 14 5.27 -1.61 20.83
C VAL A 14 6.09 -2.38 19.80
N ASP A 15 5.45 -3.30 19.10
CA ASP A 15 6.06 -4.27 18.21
C ASP A 15 5.93 -3.91 16.74
N ASP A 16 4.84 -3.23 16.38
CA ASP A 16 4.56 -2.91 14.98
C ASP A 16 3.79 -1.61 14.86
N MET A 17 3.72 -1.10 13.63
CA MET A 17 3.01 0.14 13.29
C MET A 17 2.37 -0.05 11.93
N VAL A 18 1.09 0.33 11.81
CA VAL A 18 0.34 0.22 10.56
C VAL A 18 -0.47 1.48 10.32
N PHE A 19 -0.78 1.74 9.06
CA PHE A 19 -1.74 2.76 8.66
C PHE A 19 -3.11 2.12 8.50
N ILE A 20 -4.12 2.74 9.07
CA ILE A 20 -5.51 2.24 9.05
C ILE A 20 -6.35 3.19 8.20
N PHE A 21 -7.13 2.64 7.29
CA PHE A 21 -8.01 3.39 6.38
C PHE A 21 -9.45 2.93 6.57
N ASP A 22 -10.39 3.86 6.36
CA ASP A 22 -11.82 3.57 6.51
C ASP A 22 -12.42 2.95 5.25
N GLY A 23 -13.51 2.19 5.45
CA GLY A 23 -14.32 1.64 4.38
C GLY A 23 -13.53 0.74 3.44
N LYS A 24 -13.81 0.86 2.15
CA LYS A 24 -13.14 0.04 1.13
C LYS A 24 -11.65 0.28 1.04
N LEU A 25 -11.18 1.42 1.54
CA LEU A 25 -9.76 1.74 1.53
C LEU A 25 -8.95 0.93 2.55
N HIS A 26 -9.60 0.12 3.39
CA HIS A 26 -8.89 -0.74 4.36
C HIS A 26 -7.86 -1.64 3.68
N ILE A 27 -8.08 -1.98 2.41
CA ILE A 27 -7.16 -2.80 1.61
C ILE A 27 -5.78 -2.15 1.48
N LEU A 28 -5.73 -0.81 1.57
CA LEU A 28 -4.46 -0.08 1.42
C LEU A 28 -3.46 -0.40 2.51
N SER A 29 -3.91 -0.82 3.70
CA SER A 29 -3.00 -1.29 4.75
C SER A 29 -2.20 -2.50 4.28
N ASP A 30 -2.86 -3.45 3.64
CA ASP A 30 -2.22 -4.65 3.08
C ASP A 30 -1.35 -4.31 1.87
N PHE A 31 -1.83 -3.41 1.02
CA PHE A 31 -1.05 -2.94 -0.12
C PHE A 31 0.27 -2.29 0.33
N LEU A 32 0.24 -1.50 1.39
CA LEU A 32 1.45 -0.85 1.91
C LEU A 32 2.46 -1.86 2.47
N ASP A 33 2.00 -2.99 3.01
CA ASP A 33 2.91 -4.07 3.39
C ASP A 33 3.67 -4.61 2.18
N ASP A 34 2.97 -4.77 1.06
CA ASP A 34 3.61 -5.18 -0.20
C ASP A 34 4.58 -4.12 -0.71
N VAL A 35 4.24 -2.84 -0.55
CA VAL A 35 5.13 -1.72 -0.92
C VAL A 35 6.44 -1.81 -0.14
N GLU A 36 6.37 -2.12 1.15
CA GLU A 36 7.57 -2.29 1.97
C GLU A 36 8.43 -3.46 1.47
N SER A 37 7.79 -4.58 1.14
CA SER A 37 8.50 -5.78 0.66
C SER A 37 9.11 -5.62 -0.73
N PHE A 38 8.46 -4.87 -1.60
CA PHE A 38 8.84 -4.73 -3.01
C PHE A 38 9.05 -3.28 -3.42
N SER A 39 9.56 -2.45 -2.50
CA SER A 39 9.59 -1.00 -2.68
C SER A 39 10.24 -0.55 -3.98
N LYS A 40 11.40 -1.08 -4.32
CA LYS A 40 12.10 -0.68 -5.53
C LYS A 40 11.27 -0.92 -6.78
N ASP A 41 10.72 -2.10 -6.92
CA ASP A 41 9.95 -2.48 -8.10
C ASP A 41 8.64 -1.70 -8.20
N TYR A 42 7.95 -1.54 -7.08
CA TYR A 42 6.67 -0.81 -7.07
C TYR A 42 6.87 0.67 -7.37
N LEU A 43 7.88 1.30 -6.79
CA LEU A 43 8.17 2.69 -7.09
C LEU A 43 8.53 2.90 -8.55
N GLU A 44 9.31 2.01 -9.15
CA GLU A 44 9.65 2.07 -10.56
C GLU A 44 8.41 1.93 -11.45
N ILE A 45 7.51 1.01 -11.12
CA ILE A 45 6.27 0.81 -11.87
C ILE A 45 5.43 2.09 -11.85
N PHE A 46 5.20 2.65 -10.68
CA PHE A 46 4.39 3.86 -10.54
C PHE A 46 5.03 5.06 -11.23
N ASP A 47 6.33 5.24 -11.07
CA ASP A 47 7.05 6.36 -11.67
C ASP A 47 7.07 6.25 -13.20
N SER A 48 7.20 5.05 -13.74
CA SER A 48 7.16 4.83 -15.19
C SER A 48 5.80 5.17 -15.79
N VAL A 49 4.72 4.84 -15.09
CA VAL A 49 3.36 5.18 -15.52
C VAL A 49 3.11 6.68 -15.39
N LEU A 50 3.47 7.28 -14.26
CA LEU A 50 3.25 8.70 -14.01
C LEU A 50 4.05 9.60 -14.94
N SER A 51 5.24 9.17 -15.36
CA SER A 51 6.06 9.91 -16.31
C SER A 51 5.62 9.76 -17.76
N GLY A 52 4.67 8.85 -18.02
CA GLY A 52 4.21 8.54 -19.37
C GLY A 52 5.10 7.58 -20.14
N LYS A 53 6.10 6.99 -19.49
CA LYS A 53 7.01 6.03 -20.11
C LYS A 53 6.27 4.76 -20.55
N VAL A 54 5.32 4.32 -19.72
CA VAL A 54 4.38 3.27 -20.09
C VAL A 54 2.98 3.75 -19.78
N GLU A 55 1.98 3.29 -20.53
CA GLU A 55 0.60 3.74 -20.39
C GLU A 55 -0.07 3.18 -19.15
N LYS A 56 0.16 1.91 -18.87
CA LYS A 56 -0.36 1.21 -17.70
C LYS A 56 0.53 0.03 -17.37
N ASP A 57 0.42 -0.44 -16.14
CA ASP A 57 1.15 -1.62 -15.67
C ASP A 57 0.38 -2.31 -14.57
N SER A 58 0.82 -3.47 -14.17
CA SER A 58 0.22 -4.23 -13.09
C SER A 58 1.27 -5.09 -12.40
N ALA A 59 0.98 -5.47 -11.17
CA ALA A 59 1.83 -6.39 -10.43
C ALA A 59 1.03 -7.07 -9.34
N SER A 60 1.59 -8.11 -8.76
CA SER A 60 1.00 -8.86 -7.68
C SER A 60 2.07 -9.04 -6.60
N GLY A 61 1.71 -8.73 -5.35
CA GLY A 61 2.59 -8.89 -4.21
C GLY A 61 2.16 -10.09 -3.36
N ASN A 62 2.40 -9.99 -2.07
CA ASN A 62 2.02 -11.04 -1.12
C ASN A 62 0.56 -10.96 -0.69
N ALA A 63 0.02 -9.76 -0.57
CA ALA A 63 -1.33 -9.52 -0.06
C ALA A 63 -2.29 -9.00 -1.11
N CYS A 64 -1.81 -8.20 -2.06
CA CYS A 64 -2.63 -7.51 -3.05
C CYS A 64 -2.04 -7.63 -4.44
N SER A 65 -2.92 -7.50 -5.44
CA SER A 65 -2.53 -7.19 -6.81
C SER A 65 -3.00 -5.77 -7.13
N PHE A 66 -2.44 -5.17 -8.17
CA PHE A 66 -2.90 -3.85 -8.61
C PHE A 66 -2.73 -3.66 -10.10
N GLU A 67 -3.56 -2.77 -10.64
CA GLU A 67 -3.43 -2.24 -11.98
C GLU A 67 -3.34 -0.73 -11.87
N VAL A 68 -2.35 -0.15 -12.50
CA VAL A 68 -2.08 1.29 -12.42
C VAL A 68 -2.05 1.92 -13.79
N ASP A 69 -2.79 3.02 -13.94
CA ASP A 69 -2.61 3.95 -15.06
C ASP A 69 -2.31 5.34 -14.48
N LYS A 70 -2.11 6.30 -15.34
CA LYS A 70 -1.73 7.65 -14.93
C LYS A 70 -2.72 8.31 -13.97
N ASN A 71 -4.00 7.96 -14.09
CA ASN A 71 -5.08 8.60 -13.34
C ASN A 71 -5.53 7.76 -12.14
N LYS A 72 -5.61 6.45 -12.30
CA LYS A 72 -6.25 5.58 -11.34
C LYS A 72 -5.45 4.31 -11.10
N THR A 73 -5.42 3.89 -9.84
CA THR A 73 -4.89 2.58 -9.44
C THR A 73 -6.02 1.78 -8.81
N VAL A 74 -6.20 0.56 -9.28
CA VAL A 74 -7.14 -0.39 -8.69
C VAL A 74 -6.35 -1.43 -7.93
N VAL A 75 -6.64 -1.58 -6.65
CA VAL A 75 -5.98 -2.55 -5.77
C VAL A 75 -6.98 -3.64 -5.41
N GLU A 76 -6.57 -4.89 -5.52
CA GLU A 76 -7.41 -6.04 -5.18
C GLU A 76 -6.72 -6.90 -4.14
N LEU A 77 -7.49 -7.32 -3.14
CA LEU A 77 -7.01 -8.22 -2.10
C LEU A 77 -6.90 -9.65 -2.69
N LEU A 78 -5.74 -10.28 -2.54
CA LEU A 78 -5.52 -11.62 -3.09
C LEU A 78 -6.29 -12.71 -2.33
N TYR A 79 -6.44 -12.54 -1.01
CA TYR A 79 -7.07 -13.54 -0.14
C TYR A 79 -8.22 -12.92 0.64
N PRO A 80 -9.35 -12.59 -0.03
CA PRO A 80 -10.50 -12.03 0.68
C PRO A 80 -11.14 -13.10 1.58
N GLU A 81 -11.86 -12.66 2.62
CA GLU A 81 -12.57 -13.56 3.52
C GLU A 81 -13.53 -14.48 2.77
N ASP A 82 -14.25 -13.93 1.79
CA ASP A 82 -15.17 -14.67 0.93
C ASP A 82 -14.59 -14.72 -0.47
N GLU A 83 -14.13 -15.89 -0.89
CA GLU A 83 -13.52 -16.10 -2.20
C GLU A 83 -14.46 -15.73 -3.37
N ASN A 84 -15.76 -15.74 -3.14
CA ASN A 84 -16.76 -15.40 -4.14
C ASN A 84 -17.05 -13.90 -4.22
N LYS A 85 -16.46 -13.11 -3.32
CA LYS A 85 -16.66 -11.65 -3.26
C LYS A 85 -15.31 -10.93 -3.31
N PRO A 86 -14.86 -10.54 -4.51
CA PRO A 86 -13.62 -9.78 -4.63
C PRO A 86 -13.69 -8.48 -3.82
N GLU A 87 -12.60 -8.15 -3.16
CA GLU A 87 -12.47 -6.87 -2.46
C GLU A 87 -11.46 -6.01 -3.20
N THR A 88 -11.93 -4.87 -3.70
CA THR A 88 -11.12 -3.94 -4.47
C THR A 88 -11.34 -2.51 -4.00
N CYS A 89 -10.38 -1.65 -4.26
CA CYS A 89 -10.57 -0.21 -4.14
C CYS A 89 -9.87 0.49 -5.30
N SER A 90 -10.38 1.67 -5.63
CA SER A 90 -9.81 2.54 -6.66
C SER A 90 -9.37 3.83 -6.03
N VAL A 91 -8.15 4.25 -6.33
CA VAL A 91 -7.60 5.50 -5.78
C VAL A 91 -6.86 6.27 -6.88
N ASP A 92 -6.71 7.58 -6.68
CA ASP A 92 -5.92 8.41 -7.56
C ASP A 92 -4.45 7.99 -7.50
N THR A 93 -3.84 7.78 -8.66
CA THR A 93 -2.48 7.26 -8.74
C THR A 93 -1.44 8.20 -8.11
N CYS A 94 -1.57 9.51 -8.33
CA CYS A 94 -0.65 10.48 -7.72
C CYS A 94 -0.76 10.48 -6.20
N GLU A 95 -1.99 10.44 -5.68
CA GLU A 95 -2.21 10.38 -4.23
C GLU A 95 -1.63 9.11 -3.63
N LEU A 96 -1.84 7.98 -4.30
CA LEU A 96 -1.30 6.70 -3.84
C LEU A 96 0.23 6.71 -3.87
N ARG A 97 0.83 7.28 -4.90
CA ARG A 97 2.30 7.37 -4.99
C ARG A 97 2.87 8.20 -3.83
N LEU A 98 2.23 9.31 -3.48
CA LEU A 98 2.64 10.12 -2.33
C LEU A 98 2.47 9.35 -1.01
N LEU A 99 1.38 8.60 -0.89
CA LEU A 99 1.15 7.76 0.28
C LEU A 99 2.24 6.69 0.43
N MET A 100 2.70 6.12 -0.67
CA MET A 100 3.77 5.12 -0.65
C MET A 100 5.05 5.72 -0.06
N ASP A 101 5.41 6.94 -0.46
CA ASP A 101 6.57 7.64 0.10
C ASP A 101 6.41 7.89 1.59
N GLU A 102 5.23 8.36 1.99
CA GLU A 102 4.93 8.65 3.39
C GLU A 102 5.01 7.40 4.26
N TRP A 103 4.45 6.29 3.77
CA TRP A 103 4.53 5.01 4.45
C TRP A 103 5.97 4.55 4.64
N LEU A 104 6.75 4.56 3.56
CA LEU A 104 8.14 4.10 3.61
C LEU A 104 8.98 4.96 4.57
N GLN A 105 8.75 6.26 4.58
CA GLN A 105 9.45 7.16 5.49
C GLN A 105 9.08 6.90 6.95
N LYS A 106 7.79 6.85 7.26
CA LYS A 106 7.32 6.64 8.63
C LYS A 106 7.67 5.24 9.14
N ARG A 107 7.62 4.25 8.26
CA ARG A 107 8.01 2.89 8.58
C ARG A 107 9.49 2.80 8.93
N ALA A 108 10.35 3.45 8.14
CA ALA A 108 11.79 3.50 8.40
C ALA A 108 12.08 4.18 9.75
N GLU A 109 11.41 5.29 10.05
CA GLU A 109 11.54 5.97 11.33
C GLU A 109 11.15 5.06 12.50
N PHE A 110 10.02 4.37 12.37
CA PHE A 110 9.56 3.45 13.41
C PHE A 110 10.57 2.34 13.65
N LEU A 111 11.06 1.71 12.59
CA LEU A 111 12.02 0.62 12.71
C LEU A 111 13.35 1.07 13.31
N SER A 112 13.76 2.30 13.03
CA SER A 112 15.00 2.85 13.60
C SER A 112 14.90 3.09 15.10
N LYS A 113 13.70 3.37 15.61
CA LYS A 113 13.45 3.63 17.04
C LYS A 113 13.13 2.37 17.82
N LYS A 114 12.85 1.28 17.14
CA LYS A 114 12.43 0.04 17.77
C LYS A 114 13.55 -0.66 18.55
N ASN A 115 14.77 -0.41 18.22
CA ASN A 115 15.93 -1.01 18.87
C ASN A 115 16.35 -0.26 20.13
#